data_0413ea84a4aa2bc44de8ba5d0ca127f9
#
_entry.id   0413ea84a4aa2bc44de8ba5d0ca127f9
#
_cell.length_a   1.000
_cell.length_b   1.000
_cell.length_c   1.000
_cell.angle_alpha   90.00
_cell.angle_beta   90.00
_cell.angle_gamma   90.00
#
_symmetry.space_group_name_H-M   'P 1'
#
loop_
_entity.id
_entity.type
_entity.pdbx_description
1 polymer ?
#
loop_
_entity_poly.entity_id
_entity_poly.type
_entity_poly.pdbx_seq_one_letter_code
_entity_poly.pdbx_strand_id
1 'polypeptide(L)'
;MSFQSNTTLVALELSNSVWLVGTRSAGAQKSCMHRISAGDTAALLALFEGLRPKQRASEDTVPVACCFEAGRDGFWIHRLLTEHGIATYVVEPTSILVNRRAKRAKTDRLDAEGLLRVLGAYLAGDNQICSMVQVPTPDEEDGKRIHREREHLVQDRTRLENRILALFATQGIRSRPSLRNWERDLAALETGDGRKLPPRLAAEINRLRRRLGLVLDLIRELDAER
;
A
#
# COMPACT_ATOMS: atom_id res chain seq x y z
N MET A 1 -16.13 1.85 -24.68
CA MET A 1 -17.51 1.46 -24.31
C MET A 1 -18.18 2.67 -23.70
N SER A 2 -19.31 3.13 -24.23
CA SER A 2 -20.07 4.24 -23.66
C SER A 2 -20.79 3.71 -22.42
N PHE A 3 -20.37 4.13 -21.23
CA PHE A 3 -21.09 3.79 -20.00
C PHE A 3 -22.42 4.53 -19.99
N GLN A 4 -23.49 3.77 -20.01
CA GLN A 4 -24.85 4.29 -20.02
C GLN A 4 -25.20 4.83 -18.62
N SER A 5 -26.13 5.80 -18.55
CA SER A 5 -26.73 6.33 -17.32
C SER A 5 -27.36 5.27 -16.40
N ASN A 6 -27.33 4.00 -16.80
CA ASN A 6 -27.92 2.84 -16.14
C ASN A 6 -26.90 1.95 -15.40
N THR A 7 -25.71 2.47 -15.01
CA THR A 7 -24.67 1.68 -14.31
C THR A 7 -24.82 1.82 -12.80
N THR A 8 -24.82 0.70 -12.08
CA THR A 8 -24.68 0.68 -10.61
C THR A 8 -23.22 0.88 -10.24
N LEU A 9 -22.95 1.90 -9.43
CA LEU A 9 -21.61 2.22 -8.96
C LEU A 9 -21.34 1.58 -7.60
N VAL A 10 -20.16 1.01 -7.43
CA VAL A 10 -19.69 0.41 -6.18
C VAL A 10 -18.32 0.99 -5.84
N ALA A 11 -18.10 1.34 -4.57
CA ALA A 11 -16.80 1.75 -4.05
C ALA A 11 -16.43 0.87 -2.86
N LEU A 12 -15.18 0.38 -2.84
CA LEU A 12 -14.65 -0.39 -1.72
C LEU A 12 -13.66 0.47 -0.95
N GLU A 13 -13.94 0.66 0.33
CA GLU A 13 -12.96 1.17 1.30
C GLU A 13 -12.41 -0.02 2.08
N LEU A 14 -11.15 -0.34 1.83
CA LEU A 14 -10.50 -1.55 2.30
C LEU A 14 -9.76 -1.30 3.61
N SER A 15 -10.03 -2.09 4.63
CA SER A 15 -9.31 -2.05 5.90
C SER A 15 -8.95 -3.46 6.37
N ASN A 16 -8.15 -3.56 7.43
CA ASN A 16 -7.68 -4.85 7.95
C ASN A 16 -8.79 -5.73 8.54
N SER A 17 -9.88 -5.13 8.99
CA SER A 17 -10.92 -5.85 9.75
C SER A 17 -12.27 -5.85 9.05
N VAL A 18 -12.63 -4.76 8.40
CA VAL A 18 -13.95 -4.58 7.78
C VAL A 18 -13.79 -3.82 6.48
N TRP A 19 -14.33 -4.34 5.41
CA TRP A 19 -14.50 -3.60 4.16
C TRP A 19 -15.82 -2.85 4.19
N LEU A 20 -15.77 -1.55 3.90
CA LEU A 20 -16.97 -0.75 3.69
C LEU A 20 -17.28 -0.67 2.20
N VAL A 21 -18.45 -1.16 1.81
CA VAL A 21 -18.87 -1.18 0.42
C VAL A 21 -19.98 -0.15 0.23
N GLY A 22 -19.63 0.97 -0.41
CA GLY A 22 -20.59 1.96 -0.85
C GLY A 22 -21.22 1.54 -2.16
N THR A 23 -22.55 1.60 -2.28
CA THR A 23 -23.28 1.29 -3.51
C THR A 23 -24.20 2.44 -3.88
N ARG A 24 -24.30 2.75 -5.18
CA ARG A 24 -25.24 3.73 -5.71
C ARG A 24 -25.85 3.21 -7.00
N SER A 25 -27.13 2.88 -6.94
CA SER A 25 -27.88 2.43 -8.11
C SER A 25 -27.98 3.51 -9.18
N ALA A 26 -28.18 3.12 -10.44
CA ALA A 26 -28.41 4.03 -11.55
C ALA A 26 -29.54 5.01 -11.24
N GLY A 27 -29.31 6.30 -11.48
CA GLY A 27 -30.29 7.38 -11.23
C GLY A 27 -30.54 7.71 -9.76
N ALA A 28 -29.99 6.95 -8.79
CA ALA A 28 -30.15 7.23 -7.37
C ALA A 28 -29.20 8.35 -6.90
N GLN A 29 -29.71 9.25 -6.08
CA GLN A 29 -28.90 10.29 -5.44
C GLN A 29 -28.27 9.82 -4.11
N LYS A 30 -28.91 8.85 -3.45
CA LYS A 30 -28.43 8.30 -2.16
C LYS A 30 -27.59 7.06 -2.38
N SER A 31 -26.53 6.92 -1.61
CA SER A 31 -25.71 5.72 -1.52
C SER A 31 -26.10 4.87 -0.31
N CYS A 32 -26.04 3.55 -0.49
CA CYS A 32 -26.14 2.58 0.60
C CYS A 32 -24.74 2.14 1.02
N MET A 33 -24.58 1.78 2.29
CA MET A 33 -23.32 1.32 2.85
C MET A 33 -23.48 -0.07 3.45
N HIS A 34 -22.62 -0.99 3.03
CA HIS A 34 -22.59 -2.37 3.51
C HIS A 34 -21.26 -2.63 4.20
N ARG A 35 -21.28 -3.41 5.26
CA ARG A 35 -20.07 -3.80 5.99
C ARG A 35 -19.84 -5.30 5.78
N ILE A 36 -18.64 -5.63 5.31
CA ILE A 36 -18.21 -7.02 5.05
C ILE A 36 -16.94 -7.24 5.83
N SER A 37 -16.80 -8.41 6.47
CA SER A 37 -15.53 -8.77 7.12
C SER A 37 -14.39 -8.77 6.10
N ALA A 38 -13.24 -8.22 6.47
CA ALA A 38 -12.10 -8.19 5.55
C ALA A 38 -11.70 -9.62 5.14
N GLY A 39 -11.53 -9.86 3.84
CA GLY A 39 -11.22 -11.18 3.28
C GLY A 39 -12.43 -12.08 3.00
N ASP A 40 -13.65 -11.69 3.40
CA ASP A 40 -14.86 -12.46 3.07
C ASP A 40 -15.29 -12.19 1.61
N THR A 41 -14.60 -12.87 0.70
CA THR A 41 -14.86 -12.78 -0.74
C THR A 41 -16.23 -13.34 -1.11
N ALA A 42 -16.72 -14.34 -0.39
CA ALA A 42 -18.03 -14.93 -0.64
C ALA A 42 -19.16 -13.92 -0.36
N ALA A 43 -19.11 -13.22 0.78
CA ALA A 43 -20.05 -12.16 1.09
C ALA A 43 -19.94 -10.99 0.10
N LEU A 44 -18.72 -10.64 -0.32
CA LEU A 44 -18.50 -9.60 -1.32
C LEU A 44 -19.16 -9.96 -2.66
N LEU A 45 -18.92 -11.16 -3.18
CA LEU A 45 -19.48 -11.62 -4.44
C LEU A 45 -21.01 -11.77 -4.35
N ALA A 46 -21.55 -12.26 -3.23
CA ALA A 46 -22.99 -12.33 -2.99
C ALA A 46 -23.64 -10.93 -3.03
N LEU A 47 -22.97 -9.91 -2.48
CA LEU A 47 -23.44 -8.54 -2.58
C LEU A 47 -23.50 -8.08 -4.05
N PHE A 48 -22.45 -8.33 -4.85
CA PHE A 48 -22.43 -7.97 -6.27
C PHE A 48 -23.53 -8.68 -7.06
N GLU A 49 -23.78 -9.97 -6.78
CA GLU A 49 -24.89 -10.71 -7.40
C GLU A 49 -26.25 -10.09 -7.05
N GLY A 50 -26.43 -9.64 -5.79
CA GLY A 50 -27.65 -8.95 -5.36
C GLY A 50 -27.85 -7.57 -6.00
N LEU A 51 -26.76 -6.93 -6.48
CA LEU A 51 -26.82 -5.64 -7.18
C LEU A 51 -27.15 -5.78 -8.67
N ARG A 52 -27.05 -6.97 -9.23
CA ARG A 52 -27.49 -7.29 -10.59
C ARG A 52 -29.01 -7.54 -10.56
N PRO A 53 -29.87 -6.60 -10.98
CA PRO A 53 -31.30 -6.85 -10.93
C PRO A 53 -31.67 -8.02 -11.84
N LYS A 54 -32.47 -8.94 -11.32
CA LYS A 54 -33.16 -9.95 -12.14
C LYS A 54 -34.18 -9.21 -12.96
N GLN A 55 -33.79 -8.65 -14.10
CA GLN A 55 -34.75 -8.03 -14.99
C GLN A 55 -35.67 -9.12 -15.56
N ARG A 56 -36.96 -8.96 -15.27
CA ARG A 56 -38.01 -9.66 -15.99
C ARG A 56 -37.97 -9.17 -17.45
N ALA A 57 -37.65 -10.06 -18.36
CA ALA A 57 -37.91 -9.96 -19.81
C ALA A 57 -36.93 -9.15 -20.71
N SER A 58 -35.73 -8.77 -20.32
CA SER A 58 -34.67 -8.42 -21.28
C SER A 58 -33.34 -8.99 -20.85
N GLU A 59 -32.53 -9.47 -21.80
CA GLU A 59 -31.19 -10.07 -21.56
C GLU A 59 -30.11 -9.06 -21.06
N ASP A 60 -30.48 -7.79 -20.92
CA ASP A 60 -29.57 -6.72 -20.51
C ASP A 60 -29.48 -6.64 -18.97
N THR A 61 -28.50 -7.27 -18.41
CA THR A 61 -28.12 -7.06 -16.99
C THR A 61 -27.61 -5.62 -16.80
N VAL A 62 -28.10 -4.93 -15.75
CA VAL A 62 -27.57 -3.61 -15.39
C VAL A 62 -26.07 -3.74 -15.12
N PRO A 63 -25.23 -3.01 -15.85
CA PRO A 63 -23.80 -3.07 -15.63
C PRO A 63 -23.45 -2.56 -14.24
N VAL A 64 -22.51 -3.25 -13.59
CA VAL A 64 -21.95 -2.86 -12.28
C VAL A 64 -20.51 -2.46 -12.50
N ALA A 65 -20.14 -1.27 -12.03
CA ALA A 65 -18.77 -0.79 -12.02
C ALA A 65 -18.29 -0.59 -10.57
N CYS A 66 -17.12 -1.10 -10.28
CA CYS A 66 -16.50 -1.03 -8.95
C CYS A 66 -15.21 -0.22 -8.99
N CYS A 67 -14.90 0.52 -7.92
CA CYS A 67 -13.58 1.08 -7.73
C CYS A 67 -13.11 0.96 -6.27
N PHE A 68 -11.80 1.02 -6.11
CA PHE A 68 -11.13 1.18 -4.82
C PHE A 68 -9.77 1.87 -5.01
N GLU A 69 -9.22 2.42 -3.92
CA GLU A 69 -7.90 3.05 -3.97
C GLU A 69 -6.77 2.02 -4.04
N ALA A 70 -5.75 2.28 -4.85
CA ALA A 70 -4.51 1.53 -4.82
C ALA A 70 -3.88 1.63 -3.43
N GLY A 71 -3.60 0.50 -2.82
CA GLY A 71 -3.13 0.47 -1.43
C GLY A 71 -2.50 -0.85 -1.05
N ARG A 72 -2.46 -1.08 0.26
CA ARG A 72 -1.81 -2.23 0.88
C ARG A 72 -2.38 -3.58 0.46
N ASP A 73 -3.68 -3.63 0.17
CA ASP A 73 -4.35 -4.88 -0.22
C ASP A 73 -3.95 -5.37 -1.62
N GLY A 74 -3.21 -4.55 -2.38
CA GLY A 74 -2.73 -4.92 -3.70
C GLY A 74 -3.83 -5.04 -4.75
N PHE A 75 -3.61 -5.86 -5.76
CA PHE A 75 -4.48 -5.96 -6.92
C PHE A 75 -5.32 -7.24 -7.00
N TRP A 76 -5.23 -8.10 -6.00
CA TRP A 76 -5.93 -9.40 -6.02
C TRP A 76 -7.46 -9.25 -6.05
N ILE A 77 -8.01 -8.23 -5.36
CA ILE A 77 -9.46 -7.93 -5.37
C ILE A 77 -9.90 -7.52 -6.79
N HIS A 78 -9.11 -6.68 -7.48
CA HIS A 78 -9.38 -6.32 -8.86
C HIS A 78 -9.46 -7.57 -9.75
N ARG A 79 -8.49 -8.48 -9.63
CA ARG A 79 -8.46 -9.72 -10.43
C ARG A 79 -9.68 -10.59 -10.13
N LEU A 80 -9.99 -10.80 -8.84
CA LEU A 80 -11.18 -11.56 -8.41
C LEU A 80 -12.47 -10.99 -9.01
N LEU A 81 -12.69 -9.70 -8.89
CA LEU A 81 -13.90 -9.07 -9.38
C LEU A 81 -13.98 -9.08 -10.93
N THR A 82 -12.86 -8.87 -11.59
CA THR A 82 -12.76 -8.92 -13.06
C THR A 82 -13.04 -10.34 -13.58
N GLU A 83 -12.55 -11.37 -12.91
CA GLU A 83 -12.83 -12.79 -13.25
C GLU A 83 -14.33 -13.10 -13.12
N HIS A 84 -15.05 -12.43 -12.21
CA HIS A 84 -16.49 -12.53 -12.06
C HIS A 84 -17.28 -11.56 -12.96
N GLY A 85 -16.61 -10.96 -13.95
CA GLY A 85 -17.26 -10.09 -14.95
C GLY A 85 -17.67 -8.73 -14.40
N ILE A 86 -17.06 -8.24 -13.31
CA ILE A 86 -17.32 -6.92 -12.74
C ILE A 86 -16.28 -5.95 -13.28
N ALA A 87 -16.73 -4.87 -13.93
CA ALA A 87 -15.85 -3.79 -14.38
C ALA A 87 -15.21 -3.10 -13.15
N THR A 88 -13.94 -3.34 -12.92
CA THR A 88 -13.24 -2.89 -11.69
C THR A 88 -12.12 -1.93 -12.04
N TYR A 89 -12.05 -0.82 -11.32
CA TYR A 89 -11.11 0.27 -11.49
C TYR A 89 -10.30 0.49 -10.22
N VAL A 90 -8.98 0.62 -10.34
CA VAL A 90 -8.10 0.94 -9.23
C VAL A 90 -7.67 2.39 -9.36
N VAL A 91 -8.02 3.20 -8.37
CA VAL A 91 -7.78 4.64 -8.37
C VAL A 91 -6.43 4.94 -7.72
N GLU A 92 -5.63 5.82 -8.34
CA GLU A 92 -4.41 6.33 -7.72
C GLU A 92 -4.76 7.36 -6.64
N PRO A 93 -4.47 7.09 -5.34
CA PRO A 93 -4.92 7.94 -4.23
C PRO A 93 -4.44 9.38 -4.32
N THR A 94 -3.21 9.59 -4.80
CA THR A 94 -2.61 10.92 -4.89
C THR A 94 -3.18 11.77 -6.01
N SER A 95 -3.88 11.16 -6.96
CA SER A 95 -4.50 11.83 -8.11
C SER A 95 -5.89 12.37 -7.82
N ILE A 96 -6.53 11.93 -6.75
CA ILE A 96 -7.87 12.39 -6.40
C ILE A 96 -7.83 13.86 -6.01
N LEU A 97 -8.63 14.69 -6.70
CA LEU A 97 -8.77 16.10 -6.35
C LEU A 97 -9.47 16.25 -5.00
N VAL A 98 -8.66 16.35 -3.94
CA VAL A 98 -9.15 16.50 -2.57
C VAL A 98 -9.55 17.96 -2.33
N ASN A 99 -10.79 18.19 -1.95
CA ASN A 99 -11.20 19.50 -1.44
C ASN A 99 -10.50 19.77 -0.10
N ARG A 100 -9.45 20.62 -0.12
CA ARG A 100 -8.61 20.93 1.06
C ARG A 100 -9.39 21.45 2.28
N ARG A 101 -10.61 21.95 2.08
CA ARG A 101 -11.49 22.44 3.16
C ARG A 101 -12.19 21.30 3.94
N ALA A 102 -12.29 20.11 3.37
CA ALA A 102 -12.95 18.95 3.98
C ALA A 102 -12.03 18.08 4.86
N LYS A 103 -10.78 18.46 5.08
CA LYS A 103 -9.74 17.68 5.81
C LYS A 103 -10.05 17.34 7.27
N ARG A 104 -11.12 17.85 7.86
CA ARG A 104 -11.36 17.74 9.32
C ARG A 104 -12.19 16.53 9.77
N ALA A 105 -12.82 15.80 8.85
CA ALA A 105 -13.63 14.63 9.21
C ALA A 105 -13.38 13.50 8.20
N LYS A 106 -12.22 12.82 8.31
CA LYS A 106 -11.97 11.60 7.54
C LYS A 106 -12.72 10.46 8.21
N THR A 107 -13.69 9.88 7.50
CA THR A 107 -14.40 8.66 7.91
C THR A 107 -14.51 7.75 6.69
N ASP A 108 -14.42 6.44 6.90
CA ASP A 108 -14.52 5.43 5.83
C ASP A 108 -15.77 5.64 4.95
N ARG A 109 -16.85 6.13 5.54
CA ARG A 109 -18.08 6.46 4.80
C ARG A 109 -17.88 7.61 3.83
N LEU A 110 -17.21 8.69 4.24
CA LEU A 110 -16.92 9.85 3.38
C LEU A 110 -15.95 9.48 2.27
N ASP A 111 -14.99 8.59 2.58
CA ASP A 111 -14.03 8.09 1.61
C ASP A 111 -14.74 7.23 0.56
N ALA A 112 -15.62 6.31 0.96
CA ALA A 112 -16.46 5.52 0.04
C ALA A 112 -17.40 6.40 -0.82
N GLU A 113 -18.04 7.41 -0.22
CA GLU A 113 -18.88 8.38 -0.97
C GLU A 113 -18.05 9.22 -1.93
N GLY A 114 -16.81 9.54 -1.57
CA GLY A 114 -15.82 10.21 -2.42
C GLY A 114 -15.48 9.38 -3.65
N LEU A 115 -15.15 8.11 -3.43
CA LEU A 115 -14.83 7.15 -4.49
C LEU A 115 -16.01 6.93 -5.44
N LEU A 116 -17.24 6.83 -4.93
CA LEU A 116 -18.43 6.73 -5.78
C LEU A 116 -18.61 7.96 -6.69
N ARG A 117 -18.29 9.17 -6.22
CA ARG A 117 -18.32 10.38 -7.04
C ARG A 117 -17.24 10.38 -8.10
N VAL A 118 -16.02 10.00 -7.71
CA VAL A 118 -14.86 9.90 -8.63
C VAL A 118 -15.15 8.89 -9.73
N LEU A 119 -15.61 7.69 -9.38
CA LEU A 119 -15.97 6.67 -10.35
C LEU A 119 -17.06 7.16 -11.31
N GLY A 120 -18.14 7.78 -10.78
CA GLY A 120 -19.22 8.30 -11.59
C GLY A 120 -18.77 9.37 -12.58
N ALA A 121 -17.94 10.32 -12.16
CA ALA A 121 -17.39 11.36 -13.02
C ALA A 121 -16.45 10.77 -14.10
N TYR A 122 -15.56 9.86 -13.71
CA TYR A 122 -14.67 9.17 -14.64
C TYR A 122 -15.45 8.42 -15.74
N LEU A 123 -16.46 7.66 -15.35
CA LEU A 123 -17.32 6.92 -16.31
C LEU A 123 -18.17 7.85 -17.18
N ALA A 124 -18.45 9.06 -16.72
CA ALA A 124 -19.11 10.10 -17.52
C ALA A 124 -18.14 10.81 -18.49
N GLY A 125 -16.86 10.46 -18.49
CA GLY A 125 -15.84 10.98 -19.41
C GLY A 125 -14.93 12.06 -18.83
N ASP A 126 -15.04 12.38 -17.53
CA ASP A 126 -14.11 13.29 -16.86
C ASP A 126 -12.83 12.55 -16.44
N ASN A 127 -11.91 12.42 -17.40
CA ASN A 127 -10.61 11.77 -17.18
C ASN A 127 -9.63 12.59 -16.32
N GLN A 128 -9.99 13.83 -15.95
CA GLN A 128 -9.15 14.68 -15.12
C GLN A 128 -9.47 14.54 -13.63
N ILE A 129 -10.59 13.89 -13.28
CA ILE A 129 -11.03 13.72 -11.90
C ILE A 129 -10.07 12.88 -11.06
N CYS A 130 -9.44 11.89 -11.68
CA CYS A 130 -8.42 11.02 -11.08
C CYS A 130 -7.64 10.25 -12.16
N SER A 131 -6.52 9.65 -11.76
CA SER A 131 -5.77 8.68 -12.57
C SER A 131 -6.16 7.26 -12.17
N MET A 132 -6.42 6.41 -13.17
CA MET A 132 -6.63 4.97 -12.93
C MET A 132 -5.30 4.23 -13.06
N VAL A 133 -5.03 3.35 -12.09
CA VAL A 133 -3.83 2.52 -12.10
C VAL A 133 -3.99 1.41 -13.14
N GLN A 134 -3.02 1.28 -14.01
CA GLN A 134 -2.90 0.07 -14.83
C GLN A 134 -2.49 -1.10 -13.94
N VAL A 135 -3.42 -2.02 -13.71
CA VAL A 135 -3.18 -3.19 -12.85
C VAL A 135 -2.18 -4.12 -13.53
N PRO A 136 -1.04 -4.41 -12.88
CA PRO A 136 -0.05 -5.32 -13.43
C PRO A 136 -0.57 -6.77 -13.43
N THR A 137 -0.03 -7.59 -14.31
CA THR A 137 -0.20 -9.04 -14.23
C THR A 137 0.43 -9.58 -12.94
N PRO A 138 0.06 -10.79 -12.45
CA PRO A 138 0.72 -11.41 -11.32
C PRO A 138 2.24 -11.50 -11.45
N ASP A 139 2.74 -11.86 -12.64
CA ASP A 139 4.17 -11.97 -12.92
C ASP A 139 4.88 -10.61 -12.90
N GLU A 140 4.24 -9.56 -13.46
CA GLU A 140 4.77 -8.20 -13.38
C GLU A 140 4.76 -7.65 -11.95
N GLU A 141 3.76 -8.02 -11.15
CA GLU A 141 3.70 -7.63 -9.74
C GLU A 141 4.78 -8.33 -8.93
N ASP A 142 5.00 -9.62 -9.19
CA ASP A 142 6.06 -10.41 -8.54
C ASP A 142 7.45 -9.92 -8.95
N GLY A 143 7.69 -9.66 -10.21
CA GLY A 143 8.95 -9.11 -10.70
C GLY A 143 9.32 -7.74 -10.07
N LYS A 144 8.34 -6.97 -9.61
CA LYS A 144 8.60 -5.72 -8.87
C LYS A 144 8.99 -5.93 -7.40
N ARG A 145 8.80 -7.13 -6.83
CA ARG A 145 9.09 -7.41 -5.40
C ARG A 145 10.56 -7.26 -5.09
N ILE A 146 11.41 -7.82 -5.94
CA ILE A 146 12.86 -7.77 -5.77
C ILE A 146 13.39 -6.33 -5.65
N HIS A 147 12.85 -5.41 -6.44
CA HIS A 147 13.23 -4.00 -6.39
C HIS A 147 12.76 -3.32 -5.10
N ARG A 148 11.52 -3.60 -4.66
CA ARG A 148 10.96 -3.04 -3.42
C ARG A 148 11.69 -3.58 -2.19
N GLU A 149 11.96 -4.88 -2.16
CA GLU A 149 12.71 -5.51 -1.07
C GLU A 149 14.10 -4.92 -0.95
N ARG A 150 14.81 -4.79 -2.08
CA ARG A 150 16.12 -4.16 -2.11
C ARG A 150 16.09 -2.72 -1.59
N GLU A 151 15.09 -1.95 -1.96
CA GLU A 151 14.91 -0.57 -1.47
C GLU A 151 14.75 -0.54 0.05
N HIS A 152 13.91 -1.41 0.62
CA HIS A 152 13.73 -1.53 2.06
C HIS A 152 15.03 -1.92 2.77
N LEU A 153 15.78 -2.89 2.23
CA LEU A 153 17.07 -3.30 2.80
C LEU A 153 18.10 -2.16 2.75
N VAL A 154 18.12 -1.34 1.70
CA VAL A 154 18.98 -0.14 1.62
C VAL A 154 18.59 0.89 2.68
N GLN A 155 17.30 1.07 2.93
CA GLN A 155 16.81 1.95 4.01
C GLN A 155 17.21 1.41 5.40
N ASP A 156 17.08 0.09 5.61
CA ASP A 156 17.50 -0.56 6.87
C ASP A 156 19.01 -0.46 7.09
N ARG A 157 19.82 -0.65 6.05
CA ARG A 157 21.27 -0.40 6.10
C ARG A 157 21.56 1.02 6.59
N THR A 158 20.95 2.02 5.95
CA THR A 158 21.17 3.43 6.29
C THR A 158 20.75 3.72 7.73
N ARG A 159 19.62 3.17 8.18
CA ARG A 159 19.11 3.31 9.55
C ARG A 159 20.07 2.71 10.58
N LEU A 160 20.60 1.52 10.30
CA LEU A 160 21.56 0.84 11.18
C LEU A 160 22.90 1.58 11.24
N GLU A 161 23.42 2.04 10.10
CA GLU A 161 24.65 2.82 10.04
C GLU A 161 24.51 4.13 10.83
N ASN A 162 23.44 4.87 10.63
CA ASN A 162 23.18 6.13 11.35
C ASN A 162 23.03 5.89 12.86
N ARG A 163 22.39 4.78 13.27
CA ARG A 163 22.28 4.45 14.69
C ARG A 163 23.64 4.15 15.31
N ILE A 164 24.51 3.40 14.63
CA ILE A 164 25.87 3.13 15.10
C ILE A 164 26.65 4.44 15.24
N LEU A 165 26.60 5.32 14.24
CA LEU A 165 27.28 6.62 14.27
C LEU A 165 26.76 7.52 15.39
N ALA A 166 25.45 7.53 15.63
CA ALA A 166 24.84 8.29 16.71
C ALA A 166 25.32 7.79 18.09
N LEU A 167 25.45 6.48 18.29
CA LEU A 167 25.97 5.90 19.51
C LEU A 167 27.44 6.29 19.73
N PHE A 168 28.28 6.26 18.69
CA PHE A 168 29.64 6.75 18.78
C PHE A 168 29.70 8.25 19.12
N ALA A 169 28.85 9.04 18.49
CA ALA A 169 28.79 10.48 18.74
C ALA A 169 28.47 10.83 20.20
N THR A 170 27.65 10.02 20.91
CA THR A 170 27.37 10.20 22.34
C THR A 170 28.60 10.02 23.23
N GLN A 171 29.65 9.38 22.70
CA GLN A 171 30.92 9.18 23.40
C GLN A 171 32.03 10.10 22.86
N GLY A 172 31.70 11.10 22.08
CA GLY A 172 32.68 11.99 21.45
C GLY A 172 33.52 11.35 20.34
N ILE A 173 33.16 10.13 19.91
CA ILE A 173 33.86 9.41 18.85
C ILE A 173 33.32 9.85 17.49
N ARG A 174 34.22 10.33 16.62
CA ARG A 174 33.91 10.76 15.25
C ARG A 174 34.44 9.82 14.18
N SER A 175 35.32 8.88 14.57
CA SER A 175 35.84 7.84 13.68
C SER A 175 34.85 6.66 13.57
N ARG A 176 34.92 5.97 12.44
CA ARG A 176 34.12 4.75 12.17
C ARG A 176 35.07 3.56 12.05
N PRO A 177 34.85 2.46 12.82
CA PRO A 177 35.55 1.22 12.61
C PRO A 177 35.39 0.68 11.22
N SER A 178 36.43 0.11 10.64
CA SER A 178 36.38 -0.58 9.37
C SER A 178 35.49 -1.83 9.48
N LEU A 179 34.60 -2.06 8.52
CA LEU A 179 33.77 -3.26 8.48
C LEU A 179 34.61 -4.54 8.41
N ARG A 180 35.81 -4.46 7.79
CA ARG A 180 36.74 -5.58 7.64
C ARG A 180 37.48 -5.93 8.95
N ASN A 181 37.85 -4.94 9.75
CA ASN A 181 38.64 -5.10 10.98
C ASN A 181 37.81 -4.65 12.18
N TRP A 182 36.52 -4.86 12.18
CA TRP A 182 35.58 -4.27 13.13
C TRP A 182 35.94 -4.50 14.58
N GLU A 183 36.22 -5.76 14.95
CA GLU A 183 36.50 -6.10 16.37
C GLU A 183 37.77 -5.45 16.87
N ARG A 184 38.83 -5.49 16.06
CA ARG A 184 40.11 -4.84 16.42
C ARG A 184 39.93 -3.33 16.52
N ASP A 185 39.30 -2.71 15.54
CA ASP A 185 39.13 -1.25 15.49
C ASP A 185 38.21 -0.77 16.62
N LEU A 186 37.13 -1.53 16.90
CA LEU A 186 36.21 -1.22 18.01
C LEU A 186 36.93 -1.31 19.40
N ALA A 187 37.77 -2.31 19.59
CA ALA A 187 38.54 -2.50 20.84
C ALA A 187 39.61 -1.40 21.06
N ALA A 188 40.07 -0.80 19.95
CA ALA A 188 41.05 0.30 19.99
C ALA A 188 40.41 1.67 20.20
N LEU A 189 39.06 1.80 20.08
CA LEU A 189 38.40 3.09 20.28
C LEU A 189 38.45 3.58 21.72
N GLU A 190 38.72 4.87 21.84
CA GLU A 190 38.62 5.62 23.09
C GLU A 190 37.53 6.70 22.95
N THR A 191 36.84 6.96 24.06
CA THR A 191 35.88 8.05 24.16
C THR A 191 36.57 9.40 24.07
N GLY A 192 35.84 10.47 23.80
CA GLY A 192 36.38 11.81 23.69
C GLY A 192 37.06 12.33 24.98
N ASP A 193 36.80 11.67 26.13
CA ASP A 193 37.43 11.92 27.43
C ASP A 193 38.51 10.88 27.77
N GLY A 194 38.97 10.09 26.79
CA GLY A 194 40.10 9.16 26.91
C GLY A 194 39.83 7.84 27.62
N ARG A 195 38.56 7.48 27.84
CA ARG A 195 38.17 6.20 28.44
C ARG A 195 37.95 5.13 27.38
N LYS A 196 38.01 3.87 27.79
CA LYS A 196 37.54 2.76 26.95
C LYS A 196 36.04 2.83 26.74
N LEU A 197 35.60 2.31 25.60
CA LEU A 197 34.18 2.25 25.30
C LEU A 197 33.42 1.46 26.37
N PRO A 198 32.28 1.98 26.89
CA PRO A 198 31.52 1.28 27.93
C PRO A 198 31.07 -0.10 27.44
N PRO A 199 31.19 -1.18 28.24
CA PRO A 199 30.99 -2.55 27.75
C PRO A 199 29.58 -2.83 27.27
N ARG A 200 28.53 -2.23 27.85
CA ARG A 200 27.16 -2.38 27.40
C ARG A 200 26.92 -1.69 26.06
N LEU A 201 27.53 -0.54 25.85
CA LEU A 201 27.49 0.20 24.59
C LEU A 201 28.23 -0.57 23.49
N ALA A 202 29.43 -1.09 23.77
CA ALA A 202 30.16 -1.94 22.84
C ALA A 202 29.36 -3.18 22.43
N ALA A 203 28.68 -3.81 23.40
CA ALA A 203 27.79 -4.95 23.12
C ALA A 203 26.56 -4.56 22.25
N GLU A 204 25.97 -3.38 22.48
CA GLU A 204 24.87 -2.86 21.63
C GLU A 204 25.36 -2.62 20.21
N ILE A 205 26.49 -1.94 20.06
CA ILE A 205 27.09 -1.64 18.74
C ILE A 205 27.43 -2.94 17.99
N ASN A 206 27.96 -3.95 18.68
CA ASN A 206 28.23 -5.26 18.07
C ASN A 206 26.96 -5.98 17.62
N ARG A 207 25.86 -5.87 18.34
CA ARG A 207 24.56 -6.41 17.86
C ARG A 207 24.06 -5.68 16.62
N LEU A 208 24.16 -4.36 16.58
CA LEU A 208 23.80 -3.55 15.41
C LEU A 208 24.69 -3.90 14.21
N ARG A 209 25.99 -4.10 14.43
CA ARG A 209 26.94 -4.50 13.39
C ARG A 209 26.58 -5.87 12.77
N ARG A 210 26.20 -6.85 13.61
CA ARG A 210 25.74 -8.16 13.10
C ARG A 210 24.48 -8.04 12.24
N ARG A 211 23.51 -7.22 12.67
CA ARG A 211 22.31 -6.92 11.87
C ARG A 211 22.68 -6.25 10.55
N LEU A 212 23.59 -5.26 10.57
CA LEU A 212 24.09 -4.62 9.36
C LEU A 212 24.76 -5.61 8.42
N GLY A 213 25.53 -6.57 8.95
CA GLY A 213 26.12 -7.65 8.17
C GLY A 213 25.08 -8.45 7.40
N LEU A 214 24.04 -8.92 8.09
CA LEU A 214 22.95 -9.66 7.47
C LEU A 214 22.25 -8.83 6.36
N VAL A 215 21.95 -7.57 6.63
CA VAL A 215 21.32 -6.69 5.63
C VAL A 215 22.21 -6.54 4.38
N LEU A 216 23.52 -6.40 4.55
CA LEU A 216 24.47 -6.31 3.43
C LEU A 216 24.55 -7.62 2.62
N ASP A 217 24.43 -8.77 3.30
CA ASP A 217 24.39 -10.07 2.64
C ASP A 217 23.13 -10.23 1.81
N LEU A 218 21.97 -9.92 2.37
CA LEU A 218 20.68 -9.96 1.65
C LEU A 218 20.66 -9.01 0.44
N ILE A 219 21.23 -7.82 0.55
CA ILE A 219 21.35 -6.90 -0.60
C ILE A 219 22.18 -7.55 -1.72
N ARG A 220 23.30 -8.25 -1.36
CA ARG A 220 24.13 -8.94 -2.36
C ARG A 220 23.42 -10.11 -3.01
N GLU A 221 22.61 -10.85 -2.26
CA GLU A 221 21.77 -11.94 -2.79
C GLU A 221 20.79 -11.39 -3.83
N LEU A 222 20.03 -10.34 -3.48
CA LEU A 222 19.08 -9.71 -4.43
C LEU A 222 19.78 -9.07 -5.64
N ASP A 223 20.98 -8.52 -5.48
CA ASP A 223 21.75 -7.96 -6.60
C ASP A 223 22.27 -9.07 -7.54
N ALA A 224 22.44 -10.31 -7.06
CA ALA A 224 22.80 -11.46 -7.87
C ALA A 224 21.59 -12.10 -8.59
N GLU A 225 20.37 -11.93 -8.08
CA GLU A 225 19.13 -12.41 -8.71
C GLU A 225 18.62 -11.50 -9.84
N ARG A 226 19.12 -10.27 -9.94
CA ARG A 226 18.71 -9.23 -10.90
C ARG A 226 19.42 -9.38 -12.25
#